data_c57e406e410445a6a8426247947dcb32
#
_entry.id   c57e406e410445a6a8426247947dcb32
#
_cell.length_a   1.000
_cell.length_b   1.000
_cell.length_c   1.000
_cell.angle_alpha   90.00
_cell.angle_beta   90.00
_cell.angle_gamma   90.00
#
_symmetry.space_group_name_H-M   'P 1'
#
loop_
_entity.id
_entity.type
_entity.pdbx_description
1 polymer ?
#
loop_
_entity_poly.entity_id
_entity_poly.type
_entity_poly.pdbx_seq_one_letter_code
_entity_poly.pdbx_strand_id
1 'polypeptide(L)'
;MTDNALYTLWLLLAGKQGSTKTYRLNQSMPPREAYHATKAELMAYLEEKDTLPFLNKDLRAAQRVLKECIEKGIDIVSYYDDAYPSRLREIDQPPVALFVLGQMPDPTKPTVGVVGTRKCSANAAATAATFSCSLTLSGFQIVSGMANGIDTYAHKGSLIKGKASFAVLACGVDMIYPKANKVLYDLLKAHGGLISEYLPTTPPLASNFLRRNRIISGLSDGVLVVECPPKSGSMSTARHAVEQNRTLFAVPASLSDRVNTGTNLLIKQGAIFCTEPEDIFNEFLPRYADRITPMTVRYVPALQNP
;
A
#
# COMPACT_ATOMS: atom_id res chain seq x y z
N MET A 1 7.54 -12.35 18.80
CA MET A 1 6.92 -11.00 18.75
C MET A 1 7.47 -10.21 19.92
N THR A 2 8.06 -9.10 19.62
CA THR A 2 8.94 -8.36 20.49
C THR A 2 8.16 -7.42 21.43
N ASP A 3 8.77 -7.05 22.58
CA ASP A 3 8.31 -5.96 23.48
C ASP A 3 7.95 -4.70 22.69
N ASN A 4 8.60 -4.47 21.56
CA ASN A 4 8.38 -3.35 20.67
C ASN A 4 6.92 -3.29 20.12
N ALA A 5 6.34 -4.43 19.76
CA ALA A 5 4.95 -4.47 19.25
C ALA A 5 3.92 -4.01 20.30
N LEU A 6 4.12 -4.37 21.57
CA LEU A 6 3.22 -3.96 22.66
C LEU A 6 3.20 -2.44 22.85
N TYR A 7 4.38 -1.82 22.90
CA TYR A 7 4.48 -0.36 23.05
C TYR A 7 4.02 0.40 21.81
N THR A 8 4.24 -0.18 20.62
CA THR A 8 3.69 0.37 19.36
C THR A 8 2.16 0.36 19.36
N LEU A 9 1.54 -0.73 19.80
CA LEU A 9 0.08 -0.81 19.95
C LEU A 9 -0.43 0.19 21.00
N TRP A 10 0.25 0.33 22.13
CA TRP A 10 -0.09 1.34 23.12
C TRP A 10 -0.05 2.75 22.52
N LEU A 11 1.01 3.08 21.76
CA LEU A 11 1.17 4.38 21.12
C LEU A 11 0.01 4.67 20.15
N LEU A 12 -0.37 3.68 19.31
CA LEU A 12 -1.48 3.79 18.37
C LEU A 12 -2.83 3.99 19.06
N LEU A 13 -3.06 3.28 20.17
CA LEU A 13 -4.32 3.35 20.93
C LEU A 13 -4.42 4.65 21.73
N ALA A 14 -3.37 5.05 22.44
CA ALA A 14 -3.34 6.27 23.24
C ALA A 14 -3.47 7.53 22.38
N GLY A 15 -2.70 7.63 21.31
CA GLY A 15 -2.66 8.82 20.47
C GLY A 15 -3.77 8.89 19.42
N LYS A 16 -4.60 7.87 19.27
CA LYS A 16 -5.49 7.56 18.15
C LYS A 16 -4.73 7.34 16.86
N GLN A 17 -4.92 6.17 16.29
CA GLN A 17 -4.35 5.79 15.02
C GLN A 17 -4.61 6.85 13.95
N GLY A 18 -3.54 7.24 13.27
CA GLY A 18 -3.65 8.21 12.21
C GLY A 18 -3.68 9.67 12.64
N SER A 19 -3.56 10.01 13.89
CA SER A 19 -3.47 11.39 14.32
C SER A 19 -2.05 11.96 14.13
N THR A 20 -1.96 13.25 13.83
CA THR A 20 -0.68 13.96 13.64
C THR A 20 0.23 13.84 14.86
N LYS A 21 -0.34 13.87 16.07
CA LYS A 21 0.43 13.73 17.32
C LYS A 21 1.09 12.36 17.47
N THR A 22 0.38 11.28 17.06
CA THR A 22 0.93 9.93 17.09
C THR A 22 2.11 9.79 16.13
N TYR A 23 1.98 10.33 14.91
CA TYR A 23 3.09 10.36 13.96
C TYR A 23 4.27 11.17 14.48
N ARG A 24 4.02 12.40 14.93
CA ARG A 24 5.08 13.27 15.43
C ARG A 24 5.86 12.61 16.56
N LEU A 25 5.15 12.03 17.53
CA LEU A 25 5.79 11.35 18.65
C LEU A 25 6.58 10.13 18.17
N ASN A 26 6.01 9.31 17.28
CA ASN A 26 6.70 8.14 16.73
C ASN A 26 7.95 8.50 15.91
N GLN A 27 7.95 9.63 15.21
CA GLN A 27 9.14 10.10 14.48
C GLN A 27 10.23 10.64 15.40
N SER A 28 9.86 11.09 16.59
CA SER A 28 10.79 11.73 17.54
C SER A 28 11.44 10.74 18.50
N MET A 29 10.75 9.65 18.84
CA MET A 29 11.27 8.63 19.75
C MET A 29 10.60 7.26 19.56
N PRO A 30 11.33 6.15 19.85
CA PRO A 30 10.74 4.81 19.84
C PRO A 30 9.54 4.68 20.77
N PRO A 31 8.53 3.85 20.43
CA PRO A 31 7.33 3.68 21.24
C PRO A 31 7.60 3.27 22.69
N ARG A 32 8.64 2.48 22.95
CA ARG A 32 9.04 2.08 24.29
C ARG A 32 9.56 3.29 25.10
N GLU A 33 10.35 4.15 24.50
CA GLU A 33 10.83 5.39 25.14
C GLU A 33 9.65 6.33 25.41
N ALA A 34 8.75 6.51 24.44
CA ALA A 34 7.54 7.31 24.60
C ALA A 34 6.64 6.79 25.75
N TYR A 35 6.60 5.48 25.95
CA TYR A 35 5.87 4.88 27.07
C TYR A 35 6.47 5.25 28.41
N HIS A 36 7.79 5.29 28.54
CA HIS A 36 8.48 5.64 29.79
C HIS A 36 8.68 7.16 29.97
N ALA A 37 8.45 7.95 28.93
CA ALA A 37 8.66 9.39 28.97
C ALA A 37 7.76 10.10 29.99
N THR A 38 8.32 11.08 30.66
CA THR A 38 7.64 12.01 31.54
C THR A 38 6.82 13.04 30.72
N LYS A 39 5.91 13.76 31.39
CA LYS A 39 5.16 14.86 30.74
C LYS A 39 6.11 15.90 30.14
N ALA A 40 7.17 16.29 30.85
CA ALA A 40 8.14 17.28 30.39
C ALA A 40 8.86 16.85 29.11
N GLU A 41 9.28 15.58 29.02
CA GLU A 41 9.92 15.02 27.84
C GLU A 41 8.96 14.95 26.64
N LEU A 42 7.69 14.58 26.85
CA LEU A 42 6.68 14.58 25.80
C LEU A 42 6.37 15.99 25.29
N MET A 43 6.43 17.02 26.14
CA MET A 43 6.21 18.42 25.75
C MET A 43 7.32 18.99 24.86
N ALA A 44 8.48 18.34 24.78
CA ALA A 44 9.50 18.71 23.79
C ALA A 44 9.04 18.47 22.32
N TYR A 45 8.06 17.61 22.12
CA TYR A 45 7.59 17.19 20.79
C TYR A 45 6.10 17.44 20.54
N LEU A 46 5.31 17.63 21.60
CA LEU A 46 3.87 17.80 21.56
C LEU A 46 3.41 19.02 22.35
N GLU A 47 2.28 19.61 21.97
CA GLU A 47 1.61 20.59 22.80
C GLU A 47 1.11 19.94 24.09
N GLU A 48 1.03 20.67 25.19
CA GLU A 48 0.65 20.13 26.52
C GLU A 48 -0.63 19.32 26.47
N LYS A 49 -1.69 19.82 25.82
CA LYS A 49 -2.97 19.10 25.66
C LYS A 49 -2.85 17.77 24.94
N ASP A 50 -1.87 17.65 24.03
CA ASP A 50 -1.64 16.45 23.22
C ASP A 50 -0.79 15.40 23.92
N THR A 51 -0.15 15.77 25.05
CA THR A 51 0.60 14.80 25.88
C THR A 51 -0.31 13.91 26.75
N LEU A 52 -1.48 14.43 27.15
CA LEU A 52 -2.37 13.78 28.12
C LEU A 52 -2.69 12.31 27.80
N PRO A 53 -3.03 11.91 26.57
CA PRO A 53 -3.32 10.52 26.25
C PRO A 53 -2.12 9.59 26.49
N PHE A 54 -0.90 10.08 26.33
CA PHE A 54 0.34 9.30 26.47
C PHE A 54 0.83 9.21 27.92
N LEU A 55 0.21 9.94 28.85
CA LEU A 55 0.46 9.79 30.28
C LEU A 55 -0.29 8.58 30.88
N ASN A 56 -1.32 8.09 30.21
CA ASN A 56 -1.95 6.84 30.60
C ASN A 56 -1.09 5.65 30.16
N LYS A 57 -0.50 4.97 31.13
CA LYS A 57 0.40 3.83 30.93
C LYS A 57 -0.32 2.47 31.00
N ASP A 58 -1.64 2.44 30.84
CA ASP A 58 -2.40 1.19 30.82
C ASP A 58 -2.18 0.40 29.52
N LEU A 59 -1.58 -0.76 29.64
CA LEU A 59 -1.27 -1.66 28.52
C LEU A 59 -2.38 -2.69 28.22
N ARG A 60 -3.43 -2.79 29.04
CA ARG A 60 -4.46 -3.85 28.90
C ARG A 60 -5.11 -3.87 27.52
N ALA A 61 -5.37 -2.70 26.93
CA ALA A 61 -5.94 -2.61 25.60
C ALA A 61 -4.93 -3.07 24.53
N ALA A 62 -3.67 -2.65 24.63
CA ALA A 62 -2.61 -3.08 23.74
C ALA A 62 -2.35 -4.60 23.82
N GLN A 63 -2.36 -5.16 25.03
CA GLN A 63 -2.22 -6.61 25.24
C GLN A 63 -3.35 -7.41 24.59
N ARG A 64 -4.60 -6.92 24.66
CA ARG A 64 -5.74 -7.56 23.99
C ARG A 64 -5.57 -7.57 22.46
N VAL A 65 -5.19 -6.44 21.87
CA VAL A 65 -4.94 -6.36 20.42
C VAL A 65 -3.77 -7.23 20.01
N LEU A 66 -2.70 -7.25 20.81
CA LEU A 66 -1.54 -8.11 20.55
C LEU A 66 -1.93 -9.60 20.55
N LYS A 67 -2.72 -10.02 21.54
CA LYS A 67 -3.24 -11.40 21.64
C LYS A 67 -4.10 -11.73 20.42
N GLU A 68 -5.00 -10.85 20.02
CA GLU A 68 -5.83 -11.01 18.82
C GLU A 68 -4.98 -11.15 17.54
N CYS A 69 -3.93 -10.34 17.38
CA CYS A 69 -3.01 -10.45 16.26
C CYS A 69 -2.32 -11.82 16.23
N ILE A 70 -1.84 -12.31 17.37
CA ILE A 70 -1.21 -13.63 17.49
C ILE A 70 -2.18 -14.74 17.10
N GLU A 71 -3.40 -14.73 17.63
CA GLU A 71 -4.44 -15.73 17.35
C GLU A 71 -4.84 -15.77 15.87
N LYS A 72 -4.83 -14.61 15.20
CA LYS A 72 -5.17 -14.48 13.77
C LYS A 72 -3.97 -14.65 12.82
N GLY A 73 -2.75 -14.82 13.35
CA GLY A 73 -1.52 -14.88 12.55
C GLY A 73 -1.21 -13.54 11.85
N ILE A 74 -1.56 -12.42 12.47
CA ILE A 74 -1.27 -11.08 11.98
C ILE A 74 0.09 -10.64 12.54
N ASP A 75 1.04 -10.39 11.66
CA ASP A 75 2.32 -9.79 12.02
C ASP A 75 2.19 -8.29 12.21
N ILE A 76 2.91 -7.75 13.21
CA ILE A 76 2.98 -6.31 13.50
C ILE A 76 4.40 -5.86 13.18
N VAL A 77 4.57 -5.03 12.16
CA VAL A 77 5.84 -4.47 11.75
C VAL A 77 5.87 -2.99 12.14
N SER A 78 6.60 -2.67 13.21
CA SER A 78 6.74 -1.31 13.71
C SER A 78 7.69 -0.48 12.85
N TYR A 79 7.52 0.83 12.81
CA TYR A 79 8.40 1.77 12.11
C TYR A 79 9.89 1.59 12.46
N TYR A 80 10.19 1.18 13.69
CA TYR A 80 11.56 0.96 14.19
C TYR A 80 12.10 -0.46 13.98
N ASP A 81 11.31 -1.37 13.42
CA ASP A 81 11.77 -2.73 13.13
C ASP A 81 12.59 -2.76 11.82
N ASP A 82 13.61 -3.61 11.76
CA ASP A 82 14.44 -3.80 10.55
C ASP A 82 13.60 -4.27 9.36
N ALA A 83 12.54 -5.03 9.62
CA ALA A 83 11.59 -5.50 8.61
C ALA A 83 10.69 -4.39 8.04
N TYR A 84 10.71 -3.17 8.61
CA TYR A 84 9.90 -2.08 8.08
C TYR A 84 10.48 -1.58 6.75
N PRO A 85 9.68 -1.47 5.67
CA PRO A 85 10.18 -1.11 4.34
C PRO A 85 10.89 0.26 4.33
N SER A 86 12.16 0.28 3.90
CA SER A 86 12.94 1.52 3.84
C SER A 86 12.27 2.59 2.98
N ARG A 87 11.76 2.20 1.81
CA ARG A 87 11.00 3.10 0.92
C ARG A 87 9.82 3.78 1.61
N LEU A 88 9.15 3.07 2.52
CA LEU A 88 7.99 3.59 3.24
C LEU A 88 8.38 4.50 4.41
N ARG A 89 9.62 4.39 4.93
CA ARG A 89 10.14 5.34 5.93
C ARG A 89 10.34 6.76 5.37
N GLU A 90 10.60 6.85 4.09
CA GLU A 90 10.95 8.10 3.39
C GLU A 90 9.73 8.97 3.04
N ILE A 91 8.51 8.42 3.12
CA ILE A 91 7.32 9.19 2.76
C ILE A 91 6.91 10.17 3.86
N ASP A 92 6.16 11.20 3.49
CA ASP A 92 5.47 12.02 4.49
C ASP A 92 4.47 11.17 5.28
N GLN A 93 4.49 11.29 6.61
CA GLN A 93 3.65 10.53 7.54
C GLN A 93 3.72 9.00 7.33
N PRO A 94 4.90 8.38 7.47
CA PRO A 94 5.01 6.93 7.38
C PRO A 94 4.14 6.24 8.45
N PRO A 95 3.51 5.10 8.15
CA PRO A 95 2.76 4.34 9.15
C PRO A 95 3.57 4.03 10.41
N VAL A 96 3.00 4.25 11.59
CA VAL A 96 3.63 3.89 12.89
C VAL A 96 3.88 2.38 12.97
N ALA A 97 2.96 1.61 12.40
CA ALA A 97 3.09 0.17 12.22
C ALA A 97 2.30 -0.29 11.00
N LEU A 98 2.67 -1.45 10.49
CA LEU A 98 1.93 -2.21 9.50
C LEU A 98 1.45 -3.51 10.14
N PHE A 99 0.18 -3.83 9.91
CA PHE A 99 -0.42 -5.12 10.21
C PHE A 99 -0.39 -5.94 8.94
N VAL A 100 0.12 -7.18 9.00
CA VAL A 100 0.39 -8.00 7.82
C VAL A 100 -0.22 -9.39 7.99
N LEU A 101 -0.96 -9.84 6.99
CA LEU A 101 -1.36 -11.24 6.83
C LEU A 101 -0.70 -11.80 5.56
N GLY A 102 0.11 -12.82 5.70
CA GLY A 102 0.96 -13.35 4.65
C GLY A 102 2.36 -12.74 4.69
N GLN A 103 2.85 -12.20 3.60
CA GLN A 103 4.22 -11.71 3.47
C GLN A 103 4.29 -10.20 3.21
N MET A 104 5.42 -9.60 3.54
CA MET A 104 5.78 -8.26 3.06
C MET A 104 6.46 -8.35 1.68
N PRO A 105 6.37 -7.29 0.85
CA PRO A 105 7.20 -7.20 -0.36
C PRO A 105 8.69 -7.32 -0.01
N ASP A 106 9.41 -8.08 -0.83
CA ASP A 106 10.87 -8.21 -0.75
C ASP A 106 11.52 -6.84 -1.10
N PRO A 107 12.27 -6.21 -0.19
CA PRO A 107 12.84 -4.87 -0.43
C PRO A 107 13.91 -4.85 -1.53
N THR A 108 14.44 -6.02 -1.93
CA THR A 108 15.47 -6.14 -2.95
C THR A 108 14.92 -6.22 -4.37
N LYS A 109 13.60 -6.37 -4.53
CA LYS A 109 12.94 -6.49 -5.84
C LYS A 109 12.30 -5.18 -6.27
N PRO A 110 12.29 -4.89 -7.59
CA PRO A 110 11.54 -3.78 -8.11
C PRO A 110 10.05 -3.97 -7.85
N THR A 111 9.38 -2.91 -7.44
CA THR A 111 7.97 -2.96 -7.02
C THR A 111 7.17 -1.88 -7.75
N VAL A 112 6.07 -2.26 -8.39
CA VAL A 112 5.19 -1.34 -9.12
C VAL A 112 3.80 -1.34 -8.51
N GLY A 113 3.33 -0.14 -8.17
CA GLY A 113 1.95 0.11 -7.78
C GLY A 113 1.07 0.18 -9.02
N VAL A 114 0.06 -0.68 -9.15
CA VAL A 114 -0.87 -0.64 -10.30
C VAL A 114 -2.25 -0.23 -9.82
N VAL A 115 -2.73 0.92 -10.30
CA VAL A 115 -3.97 1.54 -9.80
C VAL A 115 -4.84 2.08 -10.92
N GLY A 116 -6.12 2.30 -10.60
CA GLY A 116 -7.05 2.89 -11.55
C GLY A 116 -8.48 2.97 -11.03
N THR A 117 -9.41 3.17 -11.96
CA THR A 117 -10.83 3.30 -11.65
C THR A 117 -11.44 2.00 -11.11
N ARG A 118 -12.43 2.14 -10.24
CA ARG A 118 -13.23 1.01 -9.73
C ARG A 118 -14.23 0.46 -10.77
N LYS A 119 -14.57 1.27 -11.77
CA LYS A 119 -15.47 0.92 -12.89
C LYS A 119 -14.66 1.04 -14.17
N CYS A 120 -13.79 0.05 -14.42
CA CYS A 120 -12.91 0.05 -15.60
C CYS A 120 -13.62 -0.54 -16.83
N SER A 121 -13.15 -0.12 -18.00
CA SER A 121 -13.50 -0.78 -19.25
C SER A 121 -12.92 -2.19 -19.32
N ALA A 122 -13.48 -3.05 -20.19
CA ALA A 122 -12.94 -4.39 -20.42
C ALA A 122 -11.49 -4.34 -20.95
N ASN A 123 -11.18 -3.36 -21.78
CA ASN A 123 -9.83 -3.16 -22.31
C ASN A 123 -8.85 -2.76 -21.18
N ALA A 124 -9.23 -1.84 -20.31
CA ALA A 124 -8.39 -1.44 -19.19
C ALA A 124 -8.19 -2.58 -18.18
N ALA A 125 -9.21 -3.40 -17.96
CA ALA A 125 -9.10 -4.61 -17.13
C ALA A 125 -8.07 -5.60 -17.71
N ALA A 126 -8.15 -5.88 -19.03
CA ALA A 126 -7.19 -6.72 -19.71
C ALA A 126 -5.77 -6.12 -19.70
N THR A 127 -5.65 -4.80 -19.92
CA THR A 127 -4.38 -4.07 -19.84
C THR A 127 -3.76 -4.23 -18.44
N ALA A 128 -4.51 -3.96 -17.37
CA ALA A 128 -4.03 -4.11 -15.99
C ALA A 128 -3.54 -5.54 -15.69
N ALA A 129 -4.29 -6.55 -16.14
CA ALA A 129 -3.90 -7.95 -15.96
C ALA A 129 -2.64 -8.30 -16.77
N THR A 130 -2.55 -7.86 -18.02
CA THR A 130 -1.41 -8.13 -18.92
C THR A 130 -0.13 -7.48 -18.43
N PHE A 131 -0.17 -6.19 -18.07
CA PHE A 131 0.98 -5.50 -17.49
C PHE A 131 1.43 -6.15 -16.18
N SER A 132 0.51 -6.41 -15.26
CA SER A 132 0.86 -7.03 -13.98
C SER A 132 1.43 -8.44 -14.15
N CYS A 133 0.92 -9.23 -15.11
CA CYS A 133 1.45 -10.54 -15.44
C CYS A 133 2.88 -10.45 -15.99
N SER A 134 3.11 -9.58 -17.00
CA SER A 134 4.41 -9.38 -17.64
C SER A 134 5.44 -8.89 -16.60
N LEU A 135 5.09 -7.88 -15.81
CA LEU A 135 5.94 -7.36 -14.73
C LEU A 135 6.30 -8.45 -13.72
N THR A 136 5.32 -9.22 -13.25
CA THR A 136 5.58 -10.26 -12.24
C THR A 136 6.44 -11.40 -12.80
N LEU A 137 6.23 -11.81 -14.04
CA LEU A 137 7.06 -12.82 -14.69
C LEU A 137 8.48 -12.33 -14.93
N SER A 138 8.66 -11.01 -15.08
CA SER A 138 9.97 -10.36 -15.26
C SER A 138 10.69 -10.07 -13.93
N GLY A 139 10.15 -10.47 -12.78
CA GLY A 139 10.79 -10.31 -11.48
C GLY A 139 10.29 -9.15 -10.63
N PHE A 140 9.36 -8.36 -11.12
CA PHE A 140 8.73 -7.29 -10.33
C PHE A 140 7.71 -7.83 -9.32
N GLN A 141 7.47 -7.04 -8.30
CA GLN A 141 6.37 -7.21 -7.37
C GLN A 141 5.26 -6.20 -7.68
N ILE A 142 4.01 -6.63 -7.53
CA ILE A 142 2.85 -5.76 -7.74
C ILE A 142 2.22 -5.41 -6.39
N VAL A 143 2.03 -4.11 -6.17
CA VAL A 143 1.28 -3.56 -5.05
C VAL A 143 0.02 -2.88 -5.58
N SER A 144 -1.13 -3.13 -4.95
CA SER A 144 -2.38 -2.42 -5.28
C SER A 144 -3.30 -2.34 -4.06
N GLY A 145 -4.53 -1.85 -4.25
CA GLY A 145 -5.43 -1.57 -3.12
C GLY A 145 -6.59 -2.57 -2.94
N MET A 146 -6.63 -3.65 -3.71
CA MET A 146 -7.72 -4.65 -3.68
C MET A 146 -9.13 -4.05 -3.90
N ALA A 147 -9.24 -2.84 -4.45
CA ALA A 147 -10.53 -2.26 -4.84
C ALA A 147 -11.11 -2.98 -6.07
N ASN A 148 -12.41 -2.81 -6.31
CA ASN A 148 -12.99 -3.25 -7.58
C ASN A 148 -12.26 -2.61 -8.77
N GLY A 149 -12.37 -3.18 -9.96
CA GLY A 149 -11.79 -2.64 -11.19
C GLY A 149 -10.29 -2.89 -11.31
N ILE A 150 -9.52 -1.87 -11.64
CA ILE A 150 -8.10 -2.01 -12.01
C ILE A 150 -7.29 -2.75 -10.93
N ASP A 151 -7.46 -2.42 -9.66
CA ASP A 151 -6.74 -3.08 -8.56
C ASP A 151 -6.97 -4.60 -8.55
N THR A 152 -8.23 -5.02 -8.73
CA THR A 152 -8.61 -6.44 -8.81
C THR A 152 -7.89 -7.15 -9.98
N TYR A 153 -7.87 -6.54 -11.16
CA TYR A 153 -7.24 -7.15 -12.34
C TYR A 153 -5.72 -7.11 -12.27
N ALA A 154 -5.14 -6.10 -11.66
CA ALA A 154 -3.71 -6.06 -11.35
C ALA A 154 -3.29 -7.24 -10.46
N HIS A 155 -4.00 -7.47 -9.36
CA HIS A 155 -3.72 -8.62 -8.50
C HIS A 155 -3.94 -9.96 -9.21
N LYS A 156 -5.05 -10.12 -9.95
CA LYS A 156 -5.32 -11.35 -10.72
C LYS A 156 -4.21 -11.63 -11.73
N GLY A 157 -3.74 -10.60 -12.46
CA GLY A 157 -2.65 -10.72 -13.41
C GLY A 157 -1.33 -11.12 -12.76
N SER A 158 -1.00 -10.57 -11.59
CA SER A 158 0.24 -10.89 -10.89
C SER A 158 0.24 -12.25 -10.18
N LEU A 159 -0.92 -12.76 -9.75
CA LEU A 159 -1.03 -14.08 -9.10
C LEU A 159 -0.90 -15.27 -10.07
N ILE A 160 -0.73 -15.01 -11.35
CA ILE A 160 -0.54 -16.05 -12.36
C ILE A 160 0.67 -16.93 -11.99
N LYS A 161 0.55 -18.24 -12.18
CA LYS A 161 1.58 -19.24 -11.87
C LYS A 161 2.07 -19.20 -10.41
N GLY A 162 1.20 -18.84 -9.46
CA GLY A 162 1.53 -18.82 -8.04
C GLY A 162 2.52 -17.73 -7.61
N LYS A 163 2.66 -16.68 -8.42
CA LYS A 163 3.50 -15.52 -8.07
C LYS A 163 2.83 -14.65 -7.01
N ALA A 164 3.63 -13.84 -6.33
CA ALA A 164 3.16 -13.00 -5.24
C ALA A 164 2.57 -11.66 -5.72
N SER A 165 1.56 -11.19 -4.99
CA SER A 165 1.02 -9.83 -5.09
C SER A 165 0.67 -9.30 -3.71
N PHE A 166 0.70 -7.97 -3.53
CA PHE A 166 0.57 -7.36 -2.21
C PHE A 166 -0.56 -6.33 -2.22
N ALA A 167 -1.54 -6.51 -1.34
CA ALA A 167 -2.65 -5.59 -1.23
C ALA A 167 -2.50 -4.69 0.00
N VAL A 168 -2.54 -3.39 -0.21
CA VAL A 168 -2.66 -2.42 0.89
C VAL A 168 -4.14 -2.16 1.12
N LEU A 169 -4.63 -2.35 2.36
CA LEU A 169 -6.04 -2.25 2.69
C LEU A 169 -6.38 -0.92 3.38
N ALA A 170 -7.62 -0.46 3.21
CA ALA A 170 -8.16 0.73 3.88
C ALA A 170 -9.00 0.39 5.14
N CYS A 171 -8.81 -0.81 5.66
CA CYS A 171 -9.47 -1.38 6.84
C CYS A 171 -8.51 -2.33 7.54
N GLY A 172 -8.88 -2.93 8.66
CA GLY A 172 -8.09 -3.98 9.29
C GLY A 172 -7.77 -5.12 8.30
N VAL A 173 -6.59 -5.73 8.43
CA VAL A 173 -6.15 -6.81 7.51
C VAL A 173 -7.05 -8.04 7.57
N ASP A 174 -7.78 -8.23 8.67
CA ASP A 174 -8.76 -9.29 8.90
C ASP A 174 -10.16 -8.97 8.34
N MET A 175 -10.33 -7.80 7.70
CA MET A 175 -11.59 -7.33 7.11
C MET A 175 -11.57 -7.51 5.59
N ILE A 176 -12.53 -8.27 5.05
CA ILE A 176 -12.67 -8.46 3.60
C ILE A 176 -13.48 -7.32 2.99
N TYR A 177 -12.81 -6.45 2.23
CA TYR A 177 -13.47 -5.37 1.51
C TYR A 177 -12.80 -5.09 0.15
N PRO A 178 -13.56 -5.04 -0.97
CA PRO A 178 -14.98 -5.34 -1.06
C PRO A 178 -15.29 -6.84 -0.87
N LYS A 179 -16.49 -7.17 -0.42
CA LYS A 179 -16.89 -8.60 -0.19
C LYS A 179 -16.80 -9.46 -1.45
N ALA A 180 -17.00 -8.85 -2.63
CA ALA A 180 -16.88 -9.52 -3.93
C ALA A 180 -15.45 -10.06 -4.18
N ASN A 181 -14.43 -9.50 -3.54
CA ASN A 181 -13.04 -9.92 -3.69
C ASN A 181 -12.59 -10.97 -2.64
N LYS A 182 -13.54 -11.71 -2.04
CA LYS A 182 -13.18 -12.72 -1.02
C LYS A 182 -12.16 -13.74 -1.54
N VAL A 183 -12.38 -14.30 -2.71
CA VAL A 183 -11.45 -15.30 -3.31
C VAL A 183 -10.07 -14.66 -3.54
N LEU A 184 -10.05 -13.44 -4.03
CA LEU A 184 -8.80 -12.69 -4.23
C LEU A 184 -8.09 -12.42 -2.90
N TYR A 185 -8.82 -12.07 -1.85
CA TYR A 185 -8.28 -11.89 -0.50
C TYR A 185 -7.58 -13.17 -0.02
N ASP A 186 -8.23 -14.33 -0.15
CA ASP A 186 -7.67 -15.61 0.28
C ASP A 186 -6.41 -15.98 -0.53
N LEU A 187 -6.40 -15.71 -1.84
CA LEU A 187 -5.23 -15.90 -2.70
C LEU A 187 -4.06 -14.98 -2.33
N LEU A 188 -4.34 -13.70 -2.07
CA LEU A 188 -3.32 -12.73 -1.65
C LEU A 188 -2.70 -13.11 -0.31
N LYS A 189 -3.53 -13.58 0.63
CA LYS A 189 -3.05 -14.09 1.93
C LYS A 189 -2.13 -15.31 1.76
N ALA A 190 -2.42 -16.19 0.82
CA ALA A 190 -1.67 -17.43 0.62
C ALA A 190 -0.39 -17.25 -0.20
N HIS A 191 -0.41 -16.38 -1.22
CA HIS A 191 0.67 -16.25 -2.21
C HIS A 191 1.35 -14.87 -2.23
N GLY A 192 1.04 -14.00 -1.28
CA GLY A 192 1.58 -12.64 -1.20
C GLY A 192 1.34 -12.06 0.17
N GLY A 193 0.70 -10.89 0.24
CA GLY A 193 0.37 -10.29 1.52
C GLY A 193 -0.76 -9.27 1.47
N LEU A 194 -1.43 -9.18 2.60
CA LEU A 194 -2.41 -8.15 2.92
C LEU A 194 -1.76 -7.23 3.96
N ILE A 195 -1.70 -5.95 3.67
CA ILE A 195 -0.96 -4.97 4.46
C ILE A 195 -1.92 -3.84 4.84
N SER A 196 -1.89 -3.41 6.08
CA SER A 196 -2.69 -2.26 6.52
C SER A 196 -1.98 -1.47 7.61
N GLU A 197 -2.20 -0.16 7.64
CA GLU A 197 -1.84 0.65 8.81
C GLU A 197 -2.93 0.61 9.90
N TYR A 198 -4.09 0.02 9.60
CA TYR A 198 -5.24 0.01 10.52
C TYR A 198 -5.23 -1.21 11.42
N LEU A 199 -5.59 -0.99 12.70
CA LEU A 199 -5.79 -2.06 13.69
C LEU A 199 -6.78 -3.12 13.17
N PRO A 200 -6.63 -4.39 13.57
CA PRO A 200 -7.63 -5.42 13.28
C PRO A 200 -9.06 -4.95 13.59
N THR A 201 -10.04 -5.46 12.88
CA THR A 201 -11.46 -5.12 12.97
C THR A 201 -11.84 -3.68 12.60
N THR A 202 -10.88 -2.83 12.20
CA THR A 202 -11.18 -1.46 11.74
C THR A 202 -12.02 -1.51 10.45
N PRO A 203 -13.21 -0.89 10.43
CA PRO A 203 -14.08 -0.92 9.24
C PRO A 203 -13.54 -0.08 8.08
N PRO A 204 -13.97 -0.35 6.83
CA PRO A 204 -13.57 0.41 5.65
C PRO A 204 -14.27 1.78 5.58
N LEU A 205 -13.69 2.79 6.22
CA LEU A 205 -14.18 4.15 6.21
C LEU A 205 -13.73 4.90 4.94
N ALA A 206 -14.57 5.77 4.39
CA ALA A 206 -14.28 6.49 3.15
C ALA A 206 -12.96 7.29 3.19
N SER A 207 -12.65 7.94 4.32
CA SER A 207 -11.41 8.68 4.54
C SER A 207 -10.16 7.81 4.47
N ASN A 208 -10.28 6.53 4.87
CA ASN A 208 -9.15 5.61 4.91
C ASN A 208 -8.62 5.26 3.51
N PHE A 209 -9.49 5.28 2.48
CA PHE A 209 -9.07 4.93 1.12
C PHE A 209 -8.09 5.95 0.54
N LEU A 210 -8.34 7.24 0.72
CA LEU A 210 -7.44 8.29 0.25
C LEU A 210 -6.11 8.27 1.02
N ARG A 211 -6.19 8.08 2.34
CA ARG A 211 -5.03 8.01 3.21
C ARG A 211 -4.15 6.80 2.91
N ARG A 212 -4.74 5.63 2.69
CA ARG A 212 -4.06 4.39 2.35
C ARG A 212 -3.20 4.52 1.09
N ASN A 213 -3.65 5.33 0.10
CA ASN A 213 -3.02 5.42 -1.21
C ASN A 213 -1.54 5.84 -1.14
N ARG A 214 -1.14 6.65 -0.12
CA ARG A 214 0.26 6.99 0.10
C ARG A 214 1.15 5.78 0.42
N ILE A 215 0.56 4.71 0.96
CA ILE A 215 1.28 3.47 1.29
C ILE A 215 1.48 2.63 0.03
N ILE A 216 0.52 2.62 -0.92
CA ILE A 216 0.70 1.94 -2.21
C ILE A 216 1.89 2.53 -2.93
N SER A 217 1.93 3.86 -3.12
CA SER A 217 3.07 4.53 -3.74
C SER A 217 4.35 4.42 -2.91
N GLY A 218 4.25 4.50 -1.58
CA GLY A 218 5.38 4.40 -0.65
C GLY A 218 6.09 3.04 -0.65
N LEU A 219 5.37 1.96 -0.94
CA LEU A 219 5.95 0.62 -1.09
C LEU A 219 6.53 0.37 -2.50
N SER A 220 6.28 1.26 -3.45
CA SER A 220 6.61 1.07 -4.86
C SER A 220 7.81 1.89 -5.30
N ASP A 221 8.53 1.43 -6.32
CA ASP A 221 9.54 2.21 -7.06
C ASP A 221 8.87 3.11 -8.11
N GLY A 222 7.75 2.65 -8.65
CA GLY A 222 6.92 3.41 -9.59
C GLY A 222 5.45 3.05 -9.48
N VAL A 223 4.59 3.89 -10.04
CA VAL A 223 3.14 3.70 -10.07
C VAL A 223 2.63 3.77 -11.49
N LEU A 224 1.91 2.74 -11.92
CA LEU A 224 1.18 2.68 -13.19
C LEU A 224 -0.29 3.01 -12.96
N VAL A 225 -0.78 4.06 -13.62
CA VAL A 225 -2.21 4.40 -13.69
C VAL A 225 -2.77 3.92 -15.01
N VAL A 226 -3.67 2.92 -14.97
CA VAL A 226 -4.16 2.24 -16.18
C VAL A 226 -5.35 2.98 -16.79
N GLU A 227 -6.33 3.33 -16.00
CA GLU A 227 -7.52 4.07 -16.42
C GLU A 227 -8.10 4.84 -15.25
N CYS A 228 -8.38 6.13 -15.44
CA CYS A 228 -9.05 6.90 -14.39
C CYS A 228 -9.73 8.17 -14.89
N PRO A 229 -10.85 8.58 -14.26
CA PRO A 229 -11.39 9.93 -14.41
C PRO A 229 -10.43 10.98 -13.80
N PRO A 230 -10.43 12.23 -14.31
CA PRO A 230 -9.59 13.33 -13.77
C PRO A 230 -9.81 13.63 -12.28
N LYS A 231 -11.01 13.33 -11.77
CA LYS A 231 -11.37 13.48 -10.34
C LYS A 231 -11.64 12.11 -9.74
N SER A 232 -10.58 11.37 -9.43
CA SER A 232 -10.68 10.00 -8.88
C SER A 232 -9.69 9.76 -7.75
N GLY A 233 -9.94 8.69 -6.96
CA GLY A 233 -9.00 8.25 -5.93
C GLY A 233 -7.63 7.85 -6.47
N SER A 234 -7.56 7.35 -7.71
CA SER A 234 -6.29 6.98 -8.36
C SER A 234 -5.39 8.19 -8.65
N MET A 235 -5.99 9.36 -8.91
CA MET A 235 -5.24 10.61 -9.03
C MET A 235 -4.55 11.00 -7.71
N SER A 236 -5.12 10.63 -6.56
CA SER A 236 -4.46 10.79 -5.25
C SER A 236 -3.22 9.91 -5.14
N THR A 237 -3.28 8.65 -5.62
CA THR A 237 -2.10 7.77 -5.64
C THR A 237 -1.02 8.31 -6.59
N ALA A 238 -1.40 8.81 -7.76
CA ALA A 238 -0.48 9.44 -8.72
C ALA A 238 0.22 10.67 -8.09
N ARG A 239 -0.53 11.54 -7.40
CA ARG A 239 0.04 12.68 -6.69
C ARG A 239 1.04 12.25 -5.62
N HIS A 240 0.67 11.27 -4.76
CA HIS A 240 1.60 10.74 -3.76
C HIS A 240 2.85 10.12 -4.39
N ALA A 241 2.74 9.46 -5.55
CA ALA A 241 3.91 8.94 -6.25
C ALA A 241 4.90 10.04 -6.61
N VAL A 242 4.41 11.16 -7.15
CA VAL A 242 5.25 12.34 -7.47
C VAL A 242 5.85 12.96 -6.22
N GLU A 243 5.04 13.21 -5.17
CA GLU A 243 5.48 13.77 -3.89
C GLU A 243 6.54 12.89 -3.20
N GLN A 244 6.52 11.59 -3.47
CA GLN A 244 7.44 10.59 -2.90
C GLN A 244 8.62 10.24 -3.83
N ASN A 245 8.81 11.00 -4.93
CA ASN A 245 9.84 10.75 -5.94
C ASN A 245 9.77 9.32 -6.55
N ARG A 246 8.56 8.81 -6.76
CA ARG A 246 8.33 7.54 -7.48
C ARG A 246 8.04 7.81 -8.95
N THR A 247 8.59 6.99 -9.82
CA THR A 247 8.31 7.11 -11.26
C THR A 247 6.82 6.92 -11.51
N LEU A 248 6.21 7.84 -12.24
CA LEU A 248 4.79 7.77 -12.58
C LEU A 248 4.62 7.39 -14.05
N PHE A 249 3.88 6.30 -14.28
CA PHE A 249 3.50 5.81 -15.60
C PHE A 249 1.99 5.97 -15.80
N ALA A 250 1.57 6.25 -17.03
CA ALA A 250 0.17 6.34 -17.36
C ALA A 250 -0.13 5.72 -18.72
N VAL A 251 -1.15 4.85 -18.77
CA VAL A 251 -1.65 4.28 -20.02
C VAL A 251 -2.50 5.34 -20.72
N PRO A 252 -2.27 5.64 -22.02
CA PRO A 252 -3.04 6.64 -22.74
C PRO A 252 -4.51 6.23 -22.90
N ALA A 253 -5.41 7.17 -22.65
CA ALA A 253 -6.83 7.00 -22.90
C ALA A 253 -7.18 7.46 -24.32
N SER A 254 -8.20 6.82 -24.92
CA SER A 254 -8.74 7.29 -26.19
C SER A 254 -9.26 8.72 -26.09
N LEU A 255 -9.03 9.54 -27.11
CA LEU A 255 -9.58 10.89 -27.18
C LEU A 255 -11.12 10.92 -27.25
N SER A 256 -11.73 9.82 -27.68
CA SER A 256 -13.18 9.63 -27.68
C SER A 256 -13.76 9.28 -26.29
N ASP A 257 -12.92 8.81 -25.35
CA ASP A 257 -13.34 8.58 -23.95
C ASP A 257 -13.37 9.91 -23.20
N ARG A 258 -14.56 10.45 -23.00
CA ARG A 258 -14.77 11.71 -22.29
C ARG A 258 -14.72 11.58 -20.75
N VAL A 259 -14.72 10.36 -20.24
CA VAL A 259 -14.81 10.08 -18.81
C VAL A 259 -13.43 9.79 -18.22
N ASN A 260 -12.63 8.94 -18.85
CA ASN A 260 -11.37 8.43 -18.31
C ASN A 260 -10.13 9.18 -18.83
N THR A 261 -10.24 10.48 -18.96
CA THR A 261 -9.15 11.34 -19.49
C THR A 261 -8.07 11.67 -18.46
N GLY A 262 -8.16 11.13 -17.23
CA GLY A 262 -7.21 11.43 -16.18
C GLY A 262 -5.77 10.97 -16.49
N THR A 263 -5.61 9.83 -17.15
CA THR A 263 -4.28 9.34 -17.56
C THR A 263 -3.63 10.26 -18.59
N ASN A 264 -4.40 10.78 -19.56
CA ASN A 264 -3.89 11.77 -20.53
C ASN A 264 -3.47 13.09 -19.83
N LEU A 265 -4.16 13.47 -18.74
CA LEU A 265 -3.74 14.62 -17.94
C LEU A 265 -2.41 14.34 -17.22
N LEU A 266 -2.24 13.14 -16.64
CA LEU A 266 -0.98 12.76 -16.00
C LEU A 266 0.19 12.76 -17.00
N ILE A 267 -0.01 12.25 -18.22
CA ILE A 267 0.99 12.29 -19.30
C ILE A 267 1.37 13.73 -19.64
N LYS A 268 0.40 14.62 -19.78
CA LYS A 268 0.66 16.06 -19.99
C LYS A 268 1.43 16.73 -18.84
N GLN A 269 1.34 16.18 -17.64
CA GLN A 269 2.03 16.66 -16.44
C GLN A 269 3.39 15.99 -16.22
N GLY A 270 3.85 15.13 -17.16
CA GLY A 270 5.16 14.52 -17.12
C GLY A 270 5.18 13.04 -16.68
N ALA A 271 4.03 12.40 -16.52
CA ALA A 271 4.03 10.94 -16.35
C ALA A 271 4.56 10.27 -17.63
N ILE A 272 5.32 9.21 -17.46
CA ILE A 272 5.85 8.42 -18.57
C ILE A 272 4.67 7.80 -19.33
N PHE A 273 4.60 8.06 -20.61
CA PHE A 273 3.67 7.45 -21.54
C PHE A 273 3.96 5.95 -21.62
N CYS A 274 2.97 5.13 -21.31
CA CYS A 274 3.17 3.69 -21.14
C CYS A 274 2.16 2.92 -21.99
N THR A 275 2.62 2.27 -23.04
CA THR A 275 1.80 1.48 -23.97
C THR A 275 2.07 -0.01 -23.89
N GLU A 276 3.22 -0.38 -23.35
CA GLU A 276 3.66 -1.77 -23.23
C GLU A 276 4.48 -1.96 -21.94
N PRO A 277 4.58 -3.19 -21.39
CA PRO A 277 5.35 -3.46 -20.18
C PRO A 277 6.83 -3.09 -20.28
N GLU A 278 7.37 -3.07 -21.50
CA GLU A 278 8.75 -2.71 -21.84
C GLU A 278 9.08 -1.28 -21.40
N ASP A 279 8.13 -0.36 -21.48
CA ASP A 279 8.29 1.03 -21.04
C ASP A 279 8.67 1.07 -19.54
N ILE A 280 8.11 0.15 -18.74
CA ILE A 280 8.43 0.03 -17.32
C ILE A 280 9.75 -0.72 -17.11
N PHE A 281 10.02 -1.80 -17.87
CA PHE A 281 11.29 -2.52 -17.75
C PHE A 281 12.47 -1.60 -18.00
N ASN A 282 12.43 -0.83 -19.10
CA ASN A 282 13.51 0.05 -19.51
C ASN A 282 13.82 1.12 -18.47
N GLU A 283 12.82 1.64 -17.77
CA GLU A 283 13.00 2.60 -16.68
C GLU A 283 13.75 2.00 -15.47
N PHE A 284 13.49 0.73 -15.16
CA PHE A 284 14.05 0.10 -13.96
C PHE A 284 15.27 -0.79 -14.21
N LEU A 285 15.55 -1.18 -15.44
CA LEU A 285 16.73 -1.98 -15.81
C LEU A 285 18.05 -1.39 -15.29
N PRO A 286 18.31 -0.06 -15.39
CA PRO A 286 19.59 0.48 -14.87
C PRO A 286 19.80 0.25 -13.37
N ARG A 287 18.71 0.18 -12.59
CA ARG A 287 18.78 0.00 -11.14
C ARG A 287 18.70 -1.47 -10.70
N TYR A 288 18.06 -2.32 -11.49
CA TYR A 288 17.70 -3.69 -11.12
C TYR A 288 18.11 -4.72 -12.19
N ALA A 289 19.23 -4.48 -12.91
CA ALA A 289 19.68 -5.35 -14.00
C ALA A 289 19.76 -6.83 -13.62
N ASP A 290 20.25 -7.14 -12.40
CA ASP A 290 20.37 -8.51 -11.89
C ASP A 290 19.04 -9.13 -11.42
N ARG A 291 17.97 -8.36 -11.38
CA ARG A 291 16.65 -8.77 -10.83
C ARG A 291 15.56 -8.83 -11.86
N ILE A 292 15.72 -8.14 -12.98
CA ILE A 292 14.74 -8.05 -14.06
C ILE A 292 15.19 -8.93 -15.21
N THR A 293 14.33 -9.90 -15.57
CA THR A 293 14.46 -10.66 -16.82
C THR A 293 13.23 -10.36 -17.66
N PRO A 294 13.32 -9.45 -18.65
CA PRO A 294 12.14 -9.01 -19.40
C PRO A 294 11.37 -10.17 -20.03
N MET A 295 10.09 -10.26 -19.72
CA MET A 295 9.17 -11.24 -20.27
C MET A 295 7.83 -10.58 -20.57
N THR A 296 7.51 -10.43 -21.84
CA THR A 296 6.24 -9.82 -22.27
C THR A 296 5.19 -10.87 -22.57
N VAL A 297 4.06 -10.71 -21.93
CA VAL A 297 2.83 -11.42 -22.28
C VAL A 297 1.98 -10.51 -23.14
N ARG A 298 1.67 -10.95 -24.37
CA ARG A 298 0.94 -10.09 -25.34
C ARG A 298 -0.50 -9.80 -24.94
N TYR A 299 -1.16 -10.75 -24.26
CA TYR A 299 -2.55 -10.59 -23.84
C TYR A 299 -2.91 -11.58 -22.73
N VAL A 300 -3.48 -11.05 -21.66
CA VAL A 300 -4.17 -11.84 -20.63
C VAL A 300 -5.65 -11.48 -20.75
N PRO A 301 -6.53 -12.41 -21.14
CA PRO A 301 -7.96 -12.13 -21.20
C PRO A 301 -8.40 -11.68 -19.81
N ALA A 302 -9.25 -10.65 -19.74
CA ALA A 302 -9.87 -10.27 -18.49
C ALA A 302 -10.55 -11.51 -17.93
N LEU A 303 -9.94 -12.08 -16.89
CA LEU A 303 -10.43 -13.31 -16.26
C LEU A 303 -11.88 -13.05 -15.85
N GLN A 304 -12.83 -13.67 -16.55
CA GLN A 304 -14.24 -13.69 -16.14
C GLN A 304 -14.25 -14.19 -14.69
N ASN A 305 -15.07 -13.58 -13.86
CA ASN A 305 -15.24 -14.07 -12.49
C ASN A 305 -15.58 -15.57 -12.53
N PRO A 306 -14.86 -16.42 -11.76
CA PRO A 306 -15.29 -17.79 -11.55
C PRO A 306 -16.66 -17.85 -10.90
#